data_e84e734ef309316f6aaeacfaf7972319
#
_entry.id   e84e734ef309316f6aaeacfaf7972319
#
_cell.length_a   1.000
_cell.length_b   1.000
_cell.length_c   1.000
_cell.angle_alpha   90.00
_cell.angle_beta   90.00
_cell.angle_gamma   90.00
#
_symmetry.space_group_name_H-M   'P 1'
#
loop_
_entity.id
_entity.type
_entity.pdbx_description
1 polymer ?
#
loop_
_entity_poly.entity_id
_entity_poly.type
_entity_poly.pdbx_seq_one_letter_code
_entity_poly.pdbx_strand_id
1 'polypeptide(L)'
;MPDVHAKLSASGASRWMACPPSADLEKQFPDKESEFAAEGTLAHSLAEQILRYNNGEMTKKAFNTRLNKLKKDSQYDQEMQEYIEDYAQMVWEIFNESKAACPDAQILFEQKLDFSDYVPDGFGTGDVVIIADDLVQVIDLKYGKGVGVSAIDNPQLRLYGLGAFLEHSMLYDIKRIKMTIIQPRLENVSTEEITVDELLAWAEKEVRPKAQMAMNGEGDFCVGDHCRFCKAFAVCRAQKDHQMELAKYDFADAELLDDSEIGDVLSRVEALVKWAEAIKGYAFDQAVNHGVHFNGWKLVEGRSNRKYTDEEQVAKKLTEAGYQEIYKPQELQGITAMEKLIGKKKFAELLDGLIEKPEGKPALVPETDKRPELNKADAIREDFNEDYDCAQEMREYLESHEHVLGGKAYWLARMAGKYDKETIETAYQSVSDEAYMM
;
A
#
# COMPACT_ATOMS: atom_id res chain seq x y z
N MET A 1 24.14 -9.49 -1.98
CA MET A 1 23.35 -9.78 -3.20
C MET A 1 24.29 -9.79 -4.39
N PRO A 2 24.10 -10.62 -5.41
CA PRO A 2 24.91 -10.53 -6.62
C PRO A 2 24.65 -9.19 -7.31
N ASP A 3 25.73 -8.50 -7.71
CA ASP A 3 25.69 -7.18 -8.36
C ASP A 3 25.12 -7.21 -9.81
N VAL A 4 24.62 -8.34 -10.27
CA VAL A 4 24.11 -8.53 -11.64
C VAL A 4 22.64 -8.96 -11.58
N HIS A 5 21.76 -8.10 -12.05
CA HIS A 5 20.36 -8.43 -12.26
C HIS A 5 20.16 -9.03 -13.66
N ALA A 6 19.37 -10.09 -13.75
CA ALA A 6 18.95 -10.62 -15.05
C ALA A 6 18.12 -9.57 -15.82
N LYS A 7 18.31 -9.47 -17.14
CA LYS A 7 17.49 -8.58 -17.99
C LYS A 7 15.99 -8.85 -17.80
N LEU A 8 15.60 -10.10 -17.70
CA LEU A 8 14.26 -10.55 -17.41
C LEU A 8 14.24 -11.18 -16.01
N SER A 9 14.28 -10.33 -14.99
CA SER A 9 14.25 -10.76 -13.59
C SER A 9 12.89 -11.34 -13.21
N ALA A 10 12.85 -12.24 -12.22
CA ALA A 10 11.60 -12.77 -11.67
C ALA A 10 10.73 -11.66 -11.07
N SER A 11 11.33 -10.70 -10.34
CA SER A 11 10.60 -9.55 -9.77
C SER A 11 9.97 -8.63 -10.81
N GLY A 12 10.49 -8.61 -12.04
CA GLY A 12 9.93 -7.88 -13.18
C GLY A 12 8.95 -8.70 -14.02
N ALA A 13 8.70 -9.96 -13.68
CA ALA A 13 7.98 -10.91 -14.54
C ALA A 13 6.56 -10.46 -14.89
N SER A 14 5.80 -9.94 -13.93
CA SER A 14 4.47 -9.40 -14.19
C SER A 14 4.47 -8.32 -15.28
N ARG A 15 5.54 -7.54 -15.38
CA ARG A 15 5.67 -6.46 -16.35
C ARG A 15 6.13 -6.96 -17.71
N TRP A 16 7.28 -7.65 -17.81
CA TRP A 16 7.76 -8.10 -19.09
C TRP A 16 6.92 -9.23 -19.71
N MET A 17 6.16 -9.97 -18.93
CA MET A 17 5.19 -10.94 -19.46
C MET A 17 3.92 -10.27 -20.01
N ALA A 18 3.45 -9.20 -19.39
CA ALA A 18 2.26 -8.46 -19.85
C ALA A 18 2.59 -7.47 -20.99
N CYS A 19 3.78 -6.87 -20.96
CA CYS A 19 4.25 -5.88 -21.92
C CYS A 19 5.71 -6.20 -22.32
N PRO A 20 5.94 -7.20 -23.22
CA PRO A 20 7.29 -7.63 -23.56
C PRO A 20 8.25 -6.53 -23.99
N PRO A 21 7.86 -5.53 -24.81
CA PRO A 21 8.76 -4.46 -25.22
C PRO A 21 9.16 -3.52 -24.06
N SER A 22 8.50 -3.59 -22.89
CA SER A 22 8.89 -2.81 -21.70
C SER A 22 10.30 -3.12 -21.24
N ALA A 23 10.78 -4.37 -21.40
CA ALA A 23 12.11 -4.79 -21.00
C ALA A 23 13.24 -4.02 -21.71
N ASP A 24 13.03 -3.66 -22.96
CA ASP A 24 13.99 -2.82 -23.72
C ASP A 24 13.75 -1.31 -23.50
N LEU A 25 12.49 -0.92 -23.36
CA LEU A 25 12.15 0.48 -23.09
C LEU A 25 12.74 0.96 -21.77
N GLU A 26 12.66 0.16 -20.72
CA GLU A 26 13.17 0.51 -19.38
C GLU A 26 14.69 0.69 -19.31
N LYS A 27 15.47 0.09 -20.21
CA LYS A 27 16.93 0.29 -20.30
C LYS A 27 17.33 1.74 -20.59
N GLN A 28 16.43 2.54 -21.16
CA GLN A 28 16.66 3.94 -21.45
C GLN A 28 16.58 4.83 -20.20
N PHE A 29 16.15 4.26 -19.08
CA PHE A 29 15.95 4.97 -17.83
C PHE A 29 16.89 4.44 -16.75
N PRO A 30 17.52 5.33 -15.96
CA PRO A 30 18.38 4.91 -14.87
C PRO A 30 17.61 4.16 -13.79
N ASP A 31 18.28 3.24 -13.11
CA ASP A 31 17.77 2.68 -11.87
C ASP A 31 17.76 3.76 -10.79
N LYS A 32 16.57 4.09 -10.30
CA LYS A 32 16.39 4.97 -9.14
C LYS A 32 16.03 4.08 -7.96
N GLU A 33 16.94 3.97 -7.02
CA GLU A 33 16.64 3.34 -5.75
C GLU A 33 15.66 4.24 -4.98
N SER A 34 14.47 3.71 -4.70
CA SER A 34 13.50 4.42 -3.86
C SER A 34 13.80 4.12 -2.39
N GLU A 35 13.43 5.02 -1.49
CA GLU A 35 13.51 4.78 -0.04
C GLU A 35 12.78 3.47 0.36
N PHE A 36 11.65 3.16 -0.30
CA PHE A 36 10.91 1.92 -0.09
C PHE A 36 11.67 0.67 -0.56
N ALA A 37 12.45 0.77 -1.65
CA ALA A 37 13.27 -0.34 -2.13
C ALA A 37 14.43 -0.60 -1.17
N ALA A 38 15.07 0.45 -0.66
CA ALA A 38 16.13 0.35 0.33
C ALA A 38 15.61 -0.21 1.67
N GLU A 39 14.43 0.24 2.15
CA GLU A 39 13.74 -0.32 3.32
C GLU A 39 13.46 -1.83 3.13
N GLY A 40 12.96 -2.23 1.96
CA GLY A 40 12.74 -3.63 1.62
C GLY A 40 14.04 -4.46 1.65
N THR A 41 15.11 -3.95 1.06
CA THR A 41 16.42 -4.61 1.03
C THR A 41 16.97 -4.82 2.45
N LEU A 42 16.82 -3.84 3.33
CA LEU A 42 17.21 -3.96 4.72
C LEU A 42 16.40 -5.03 5.46
N ALA A 43 15.08 -5.07 5.22
CA ALA A 43 14.17 -6.05 5.81
C ALA A 43 14.55 -7.49 5.39
N HIS A 44 14.81 -7.75 4.10
CA HIS A 44 15.29 -9.05 3.61
C HIS A 44 16.62 -9.43 4.26
N SER A 45 17.56 -8.48 4.35
CA SER A 45 18.87 -8.73 5.00
C SER A 45 18.70 -9.10 6.47
N LEU A 46 17.77 -8.46 7.18
CA LEU A 46 17.45 -8.77 8.59
C LEU A 46 16.81 -10.15 8.71
N ALA A 47 15.85 -10.48 7.84
CA ALA A 47 15.18 -11.77 7.79
C ALA A 47 16.18 -12.91 7.57
N GLU A 48 17.07 -12.77 6.60
CA GLU A 48 18.13 -13.74 6.33
C GLU A 48 18.98 -14.01 7.58
N GLN A 49 19.44 -12.97 8.28
CA GLN A 49 20.28 -13.17 9.46
C GLN A 49 19.52 -13.88 10.59
N ILE A 50 18.25 -13.55 10.83
CA ILE A 50 17.43 -14.19 11.86
C ILE A 50 17.19 -15.67 11.51
N LEU A 51 16.79 -15.96 10.26
CA LEU A 51 16.52 -17.32 9.80
C LEU A 51 17.75 -18.21 9.87
N ARG A 52 18.92 -17.74 9.36
CA ARG A 52 20.18 -18.48 9.43
C ARG A 52 20.66 -18.70 10.86
N TYR A 53 20.46 -17.74 11.77
CA TYR A 53 20.77 -17.92 13.18
C TYR A 53 19.88 -19.00 13.82
N ASN A 54 18.57 -18.94 13.56
CA ASN A 54 17.63 -19.93 14.05
C ASN A 54 17.88 -21.34 13.51
N ASN A 55 18.40 -21.44 12.26
CA ASN A 55 18.83 -22.70 11.64
C ASN A 55 20.18 -23.23 12.17
N GLY A 56 20.85 -22.50 13.06
CA GLY A 56 22.12 -22.90 13.61
C GLY A 56 23.33 -22.70 12.68
N GLU A 57 23.15 -21.97 11.57
CA GLU A 57 24.23 -21.72 10.59
C GLU A 57 25.27 -20.70 11.08
N MET A 58 24.98 -20.00 12.16
CA MET A 58 25.91 -19.04 12.75
C MET A 58 25.88 -19.01 14.28
N THR A 59 27.01 -18.61 14.86
CA THR A 59 27.09 -18.42 16.32
C THR A 59 26.37 -17.16 16.76
N LYS A 60 25.92 -17.11 18.02
CA LYS A 60 25.28 -15.91 18.62
C LYS A 60 26.17 -14.66 18.50
N LYS A 61 27.50 -14.80 18.60
CA LYS A 61 28.44 -13.68 18.44
C LYS A 61 28.42 -13.14 17.01
N ALA A 62 28.42 -14.02 16.01
CA ALA A 62 28.37 -13.65 14.61
C ALA A 62 27.03 -12.97 14.27
N PHE A 63 25.93 -13.54 14.74
CA PHE A 63 24.59 -12.97 14.60
C PHE A 63 24.52 -11.54 15.18
N ASN A 64 24.91 -11.36 16.45
CA ASN A 64 24.88 -10.05 17.10
C ASN A 64 25.75 -9.02 16.37
N THR A 65 26.89 -9.43 15.81
CA THR A 65 27.76 -8.53 15.04
C THR A 65 27.07 -8.05 13.75
N ARG A 66 26.41 -8.95 13.03
CA ARG A 66 25.68 -8.64 11.80
C ARG A 66 24.44 -7.81 12.09
N LEU A 67 23.67 -8.18 13.11
CA LEU A 67 22.50 -7.44 13.56
C LEU A 67 22.86 -6.00 13.96
N ASN A 68 23.93 -5.82 14.74
CA ASN A 68 24.39 -4.48 15.14
C ASN A 68 24.90 -3.64 13.94
N LYS A 69 25.30 -4.27 12.83
CA LYS A 69 25.61 -3.55 11.59
C LYS A 69 24.33 -3.06 10.91
N LEU A 70 23.31 -3.92 10.79
CA LEU A 70 22.01 -3.57 10.21
C LEU A 70 21.30 -2.48 11.01
N LYS A 71 21.39 -2.53 12.33
CA LYS A 71 20.82 -1.51 13.25
C LYS A 71 21.40 -0.10 13.11
N LYS A 72 22.48 0.07 12.38
CA LYS A 72 23.06 1.38 12.09
C LYS A 72 22.49 2.03 10.83
N ASP A 73 21.73 1.28 10.06
CA ASP A 73 21.07 1.82 8.89
C ASP A 73 19.98 2.81 9.31
N SER A 74 19.87 3.93 8.60
CA SER A 74 18.92 4.99 8.90
C SER A 74 17.47 4.58 8.75
N GLN A 75 17.21 3.49 8.02
CA GLN A 75 15.88 2.94 7.79
C GLN A 75 15.49 1.86 8.81
N TYR A 76 16.44 1.44 9.67
CA TYR A 76 16.14 0.48 10.73
C TYR A 76 15.35 1.15 11.84
N ASP A 77 14.27 0.50 12.25
CA ASP A 77 13.56 0.80 13.48
C ASP A 77 13.17 -0.48 14.23
N GLN A 78 12.67 -0.33 15.44
CA GLN A 78 12.27 -1.47 16.27
C GLN A 78 11.04 -2.17 15.71
N GLU A 79 10.14 -1.45 15.05
CA GLU A 79 8.96 -1.99 14.40
C GLU A 79 9.34 -2.95 13.26
N MET A 80 10.37 -2.59 12.46
CA MET A 80 10.91 -3.48 11.43
C MET A 80 11.40 -4.80 12.03
N GLN A 81 12.14 -4.74 13.15
CA GLN A 81 12.62 -5.96 13.79
C GLN A 81 11.48 -6.87 14.24
N GLU A 82 10.44 -6.31 14.85
CA GLU A 82 9.28 -7.06 15.31
C GLU A 82 8.54 -7.75 14.15
N TYR A 83 8.27 -7.05 13.06
CA TYR A 83 7.66 -7.65 11.87
C TYR A 83 8.50 -8.75 11.22
N ILE A 84 9.82 -8.59 11.23
CA ILE A 84 10.71 -9.61 10.65
C ILE A 84 10.87 -10.81 11.59
N GLU A 85 10.79 -10.63 12.90
CA GLU A 85 10.72 -11.73 13.87
C GLU A 85 9.41 -12.51 13.70
N ASP A 86 8.27 -11.84 13.51
CA ASP A 86 6.98 -12.49 13.21
C ASP A 86 7.04 -13.26 11.87
N TYR A 87 7.62 -12.67 10.82
CA TYR A 87 7.88 -13.37 9.55
C TYR A 87 8.71 -14.62 9.76
N ALA A 88 9.83 -14.52 10.48
CA ALA A 88 10.72 -15.65 10.74
C ALA A 88 10.00 -16.75 11.51
N GLN A 89 9.13 -16.40 12.46
CA GLN A 89 8.31 -17.37 13.18
C GLN A 89 7.37 -18.13 12.23
N MET A 90 6.65 -17.42 11.33
CA MET A 90 5.77 -18.04 10.34
C MET A 90 6.53 -19.00 9.42
N VAL A 91 7.73 -18.61 8.96
CA VAL A 91 8.59 -19.49 8.15
C VAL A 91 8.95 -20.76 8.91
N TRP A 92 9.26 -20.66 10.21
CA TRP A 92 9.59 -21.80 11.03
C TRP A 92 8.39 -22.72 11.29
N GLU A 93 7.19 -22.18 11.42
CA GLU A 93 5.95 -22.96 11.52
C GLU A 93 5.74 -23.79 10.25
N ILE A 94 5.86 -23.18 9.06
CA ILE A 94 5.75 -23.86 7.75
C ILE A 94 6.84 -24.94 7.63
N PHE A 95 8.08 -24.66 8.03
CA PHE A 95 9.15 -25.63 7.97
C PHE A 95 8.95 -26.80 8.94
N ASN A 96 8.47 -26.53 10.14
CA ASN A 96 8.18 -27.57 11.12
C ASN A 96 7.02 -28.48 10.68
N GLU A 97 6.00 -27.94 9.99
CA GLU A 97 4.94 -28.73 9.34
C GLU A 97 5.55 -29.65 8.27
N SER A 98 6.45 -29.11 7.43
CA SER A 98 7.15 -29.88 6.42
C SER A 98 8.01 -30.99 7.04
N LYS A 99 8.71 -30.71 8.14
CA LYS A 99 9.51 -31.71 8.89
C LYS A 99 8.66 -32.76 9.58
N ALA A 100 7.46 -32.42 10.01
CA ALA A 100 6.55 -33.40 10.60
C ALA A 100 6.06 -34.41 9.55
N ALA A 101 5.88 -33.98 8.31
CA ALA A 101 5.50 -34.83 7.17
C ALA A 101 6.72 -35.57 6.58
N CYS A 102 7.86 -34.91 6.46
CA CYS A 102 9.11 -35.40 5.90
C CYS A 102 10.28 -35.04 6.82
N PRO A 103 10.79 -35.96 7.67
CA PRO A 103 11.87 -35.68 8.62
C PRO A 103 13.16 -35.16 7.98
N ASP A 104 13.41 -35.51 6.72
CA ASP A 104 14.59 -35.11 5.95
C ASP A 104 14.37 -33.79 5.19
N ALA A 105 13.26 -33.08 5.43
CA ALA A 105 12.99 -31.78 4.83
C ALA A 105 14.15 -30.80 5.08
N GLN A 106 14.53 -30.08 4.06
CA GLN A 106 15.60 -29.07 4.06
C GLN A 106 15.03 -27.67 3.89
N ILE A 107 15.67 -26.69 4.51
CA ILE A 107 15.37 -25.27 4.33
C ILE A 107 16.62 -24.55 3.84
N LEU A 108 16.46 -23.74 2.82
CA LEU A 108 17.52 -22.96 2.20
C LEU A 108 17.13 -21.48 2.19
N PHE A 109 18.09 -20.57 2.39
CA PHE A 109 17.87 -19.13 2.47
C PHE A 109 18.66 -18.40 1.41
N GLU A 110 18.07 -17.35 0.80
CA GLU A 110 18.66 -16.53 -0.26
C GLU A 110 19.27 -17.40 -1.37
N GLN A 111 18.45 -18.36 -1.82
CA GLN A 111 18.86 -19.34 -2.82
C GLN A 111 18.81 -18.73 -4.22
N LYS A 112 19.91 -18.80 -4.95
CA LYS A 112 19.91 -18.45 -6.37
C LYS A 112 19.15 -19.53 -7.14
N LEU A 113 18.12 -19.14 -7.86
CA LEU A 113 17.22 -20.00 -8.61
C LEU A 113 17.39 -19.69 -10.10
N ASP A 114 17.85 -20.67 -10.85
CA ASP A 114 18.09 -20.58 -12.29
C ASP A 114 16.89 -21.12 -13.05
N PHE A 115 16.31 -20.31 -13.91
CA PHE A 115 15.22 -20.68 -14.82
C PHE A 115 15.57 -20.33 -16.28
N SER A 116 16.86 -20.30 -16.60
CA SER A 116 17.37 -19.91 -17.92
C SER A 116 16.95 -20.85 -19.06
N ASP A 117 16.51 -22.06 -18.75
CA ASP A 117 15.92 -22.98 -19.72
C ASP A 117 14.66 -22.42 -20.37
N TYR A 118 13.95 -21.52 -19.70
CA TYR A 118 12.70 -20.90 -20.18
C TYR A 118 12.83 -19.40 -20.43
N VAL A 119 13.66 -18.70 -19.67
CA VAL A 119 13.90 -17.26 -19.77
C VAL A 119 15.38 -17.03 -20.06
N PRO A 120 15.77 -16.56 -21.23
CA PRO A 120 17.19 -16.37 -21.57
C PRO A 120 17.92 -15.55 -20.49
N ASP A 121 19.04 -16.09 -19.96
CA ASP A 121 19.81 -15.55 -18.85
C ASP A 121 18.98 -15.28 -17.57
N GLY A 122 17.85 -16.00 -17.42
CA GLY A 122 16.89 -15.79 -16.35
C GLY A 122 17.34 -16.47 -15.06
N PHE A 123 17.42 -15.70 -14.00
CA PHE A 123 17.63 -16.15 -12.62
C PHE A 123 17.02 -15.17 -11.63
N GLY A 124 16.89 -15.62 -10.40
CA GLY A 124 16.49 -14.77 -9.28
C GLY A 124 17.01 -15.32 -7.96
N THR A 125 16.72 -14.63 -6.87
CA THR A 125 17.02 -15.09 -5.52
C THR A 125 15.71 -15.30 -4.78
N GLY A 126 15.46 -16.52 -4.32
CA GLY A 126 14.33 -16.85 -3.47
C GLY A 126 14.71 -16.69 -2.01
N ASP A 127 13.89 -15.99 -1.24
CA ASP A 127 14.20 -15.72 0.18
C ASP A 127 14.30 -16.99 1.00
N VAL A 128 13.31 -17.89 0.83
CA VAL A 128 13.27 -19.20 1.50
C VAL A 128 12.79 -20.27 0.52
N VAL A 129 13.51 -21.38 0.46
CA VAL A 129 13.13 -22.59 -0.27
C VAL A 129 13.12 -23.76 0.71
N ILE A 130 12.01 -24.51 0.75
CA ILE A 130 11.86 -25.73 1.54
C ILE A 130 11.65 -26.90 0.59
N ILE A 131 12.44 -27.95 0.77
CA ILE A 131 12.36 -29.17 -0.03
C ILE A 131 11.97 -30.31 0.91
N ALA A 132 10.86 -30.95 0.62
CA ALA A 132 10.29 -32.00 1.44
C ALA A 132 9.63 -33.06 0.55
N ASP A 133 10.31 -34.18 0.32
CA ASP A 133 9.85 -35.34 -0.45
C ASP A 133 9.35 -34.94 -1.86
N ASP A 134 8.03 -34.96 -2.08
CA ASP A 134 7.40 -34.63 -3.37
C ASP A 134 7.02 -33.13 -3.51
N LEU A 135 7.39 -32.29 -2.54
CA LEU A 135 6.99 -30.90 -2.45
C LEU A 135 8.18 -29.94 -2.36
N VAL A 136 8.20 -28.93 -3.22
CA VAL A 136 9.03 -27.73 -3.05
C VAL A 136 8.15 -26.58 -2.63
N GLN A 137 8.55 -25.84 -1.59
CA GLN A 137 7.89 -24.61 -1.18
C GLN A 137 8.82 -23.42 -1.34
N VAL A 138 8.30 -22.34 -1.91
CA VAL A 138 9.00 -21.05 -2.01
C VAL A 138 8.23 -20.03 -1.18
N ILE A 139 8.93 -19.34 -0.29
CA ILE A 139 8.34 -18.30 0.55
C ILE A 139 9.06 -16.99 0.25
N ASP A 140 8.30 -15.95 -0.04
CA ASP A 140 8.80 -14.63 -0.42
C ASP A 140 8.29 -13.58 0.58
N LEU A 141 9.20 -12.80 1.14
CA LEU A 141 8.90 -11.69 2.03
C LEU A 141 8.53 -10.45 1.22
N LYS A 142 7.39 -9.86 1.52
CA LYS A 142 7.03 -8.53 1.02
C LYS A 142 6.90 -7.55 2.17
N TYR A 143 7.90 -6.69 2.36
CA TYR A 143 7.94 -5.77 3.50
C TYR A 143 7.10 -4.51 3.29
N GLY A 144 6.77 -4.14 2.04
CA GLY A 144 5.96 -2.95 1.74
C GLY A 144 4.54 -3.01 2.30
N LYS A 145 4.02 -1.87 2.75
CA LYS A 145 2.65 -1.71 3.30
C LYS A 145 1.64 -1.06 2.34
N GLY A 146 2.06 -0.73 1.13
CA GLY A 146 1.22 0.05 0.22
C GLY A 146 0.29 -0.77 -0.66
N VAL A 147 0.57 -2.05 -0.92
CA VAL A 147 -0.19 -2.92 -1.83
C VAL A 147 -0.14 -4.34 -1.33
N GLY A 148 -1.33 -4.96 -1.17
CA GLY A 148 -1.43 -6.39 -0.92
C GLY A 148 -0.99 -7.18 -2.15
N VAL A 149 -0.12 -8.17 -1.98
CA VAL A 149 0.37 -9.05 -3.05
C VAL A 149 -0.22 -10.44 -2.84
N SER A 150 -0.77 -11.02 -3.92
CA SER A 150 -1.28 -12.39 -3.93
C SER A 150 -0.21 -13.34 -4.45
N ALA A 151 -0.16 -14.55 -3.89
CA ALA A 151 0.61 -15.66 -4.43
C ALA A 151 -0.07 -16.30 -5.65
N ILE A 152 -1.40 -16.16 -5.75
CA ILE A 152 -2.20 -16.79 -6.82
C ILE A 152 -1.84 -16.15 -8.16
N ASP A 153 -1.49 -17.01 -9.13
CA ASP A 153 -1.05 -16.64 -10.48
C ASP A 153 0.15 -15.67 -10.49
N ASN A 154 0.95 -15.65 -9.41
CA ASN A 154 2.07 -14.72 -9.28
C ASN A 154 3.27 -15.19 -10.12
N PRO A 155 3.64 -14.49 -11.21
CA PRO A 155 4.70 -14.94 -12.09
C PRO A 155 6.09 -14.90 -11.45
N GLN A 156 6.34 -14.03 -10.47
CA GLN A 156 7.61 -14.02 -9.73
C GLN A 156 7.79 -15.32 -8.95
N LEU A 157 6.77 -15.70 -8.18
CA LEU A 157 6.83 -16.92 -7.37
C LEU A 157 6.87 -18.19 -8.25
N ARG A 158 6.08 -18.21 -9.33
CA ARG A 158 6.11 -19.33 -10.27
C ARG A 158 7.48 -19.51 -10.92
N LEU A 159 8.19 -18.41 -11.25
CA LEU A 159 9.58 -18.48 -11.74
C LEU A 159 10.55 -18.98 -10.66
N TYR A 160 10.36 -18.55 -9.42
CA TYR A 160 11.14 -19.09 -8.31
C TYR A 160 10.86 -20.58 -8.08
N GLY A 161 9.58 -20.98 -8.09
CA GLY A 161 9.19 -22.39 -8.03
C GLY A 161 9.77 -23.23 -9.17
N LEU A 162 9.79 -22.68 -10.39
CA LEU A 162 10.39 -23.30 -11.57
C LEU A 162 11.91 -23.49 -11.40
N GLY A 163 12.63 -22.45 -10.98
CA GLY A 163 14.07 -22.54 -10.73
C GLY A 163 14.40 -23.54 -9.63
N ALA A 164 13.65 -23.53 -8.53
CA ALA A 164 13.81 -24.49 -7.45
C ALA A 164 13.52 -25.93 -7.89
N PHE A 165 12.48 -26.14 -8.70
CA PHE A 165 12.19 -27.45 -9.31
C PHE A 165 13.34 -27.92 -10.20
N LEU A 166 13.80 -27.10 -11.12
CA LEU A 166 14.87 -27.46 -12.06
C LEU A 166 16.18 -27.84 -11.32
N GLU A 167 16.53 -27.14 -10.26
CA GLU A 167 17.74 -27.39 -9.48
C GLU A 167 17.66 -28.71 -8.70
N HIS A 168 16.48 -29.05 -8.16
CA HIS A 168 16.33 -30.18 -7.23
C HIS A 168 15.66 -31.43 -7.83
N SER A 169 15.07 -31.34 -9.02
CA SER A 169 14.35 -32.47 -9.66
C SER A 169 15.19 -33.70 -9.98
N MET A 170 16.51 -33.54 -10.08
CA MET A 170 17.42 -34.70 -10.26
C MET A 170 17.61 -35.52 -8.97
N LEU A 171 17.35 -34.93 -7.82
CA LEU A 171 17.59 -35.55 -6.51
C LEU A 171 16.29 -35.95 -5.81
N TYR A 172 15.19 -35.32 -6.13
CA TYR A 172 13.87 -35.47 -5.50
C TYR A 172 12.78 -35.73 -6.55
N ASP A 173 11.81 -36.59 -6.24
CA ASP A 173 10.62 -36.85 -7.09
C ASP A 173 9.54 -35.78 -6.84
N ILE A 174 9.86 -34.52 -7.12
CA ILE A 174 9.02 -33.35 -6.87
C ILE A 174 7.78 -33.42 -7.78
N LYS A 175 6.59 -33.32 -7.20
CA LYS A 175 5.29 -33.35 -7.90
C LYS A 175 4.49 -32.07 -7.70
N ARG A 176 4.75 -31.33 -6.63
CA ARG A 176 4.00 -30.16 -6.23
C ARG A 176 4.91 -28.99 -5.90
N ILE A 177 4.46 -27.81 -6.26
CA ILE A 177 5.13 -26.55 -5.90
C ILE A 177 4.15 -25.70 -5.12
N LYS A 178 4.54 -25.31 -3.89
CA LYS A 178 3.77 -24.43 -3.04
C LYS A 178 4.49 -23.10 -2.93
N MET A 179 3.78 -22.03 -3.17
CA MET A 179 4.31 -20.67 -3.23
C MET A 179 3.58 -19.80 -2.23
N THR A 180 4.31 -19.12 -1.35
CA THR A 180 3.72 -18.32 -0.27
C THR A 180 4.32 -16.92 -0.26
N ILE A 181 3.47 -15.91 -0.22
CA ILE A 181 3.84 -14.52 0.11
C ILE A 181 3.47 -14.25 1.55
N ILE A 182 4.40 -13.68 2.30
CA ILE A 182 4.17 -13.19 3.66
C ILE A 182 4.45 -11.68 3.68
N GLN A 183 3.42 -10.90 4.02
CA GLN A 183 3.50 -9.44 4.19
C GLN A 183 3.16 -9.10 5.65
N PRO A 184 4.13 -9.10 6.57
CA PRO A 184 3.83 -8.95 8.00
C PRO A 184 3.20 -7.60 8.34
N ARG A 185 3.54 -6.52 7.63
CA ARG A 185 2.96 -5.18 7.85
C ARG A 185 1.51 -5.04 7.41
N LEU A 186 0.98 -5.98 6.64
CA LEU A 186 -0.41 -6.02 6.16
C LEU A 186 -1.18 -7.21 6.72
N GLU A 187 -0.57 -8.01 7.61
CA GLU A 187 -1.15 -9.26 8.12
C GLU A 187 -1.62 -10.17 6.97
N ASN A 188 -0.93 -10.11 5.83
CA ASN A 188 -1.29 -10.83 4.62
C ASN A 188 -0.39 -12.05 4.43
N VAL A 189 -1.01 -13.23 4.41
CA VAL A 189 -0.40 -14.48 4.01
C VAL A 189 -1.21 -15.05 2.86
N SER A 190 -0.58 -15.19 1.70
CA SER A 190 -1.23 -15.72 0.50
C SER A 190 -0.45 -16.91 -0.02
N THR A 191 -1.14 -18.00 -0.35
CA THR A 191 -0.51 -19.23 -0.80
C THR A 191 -1.19 -19.77 -2.05
N GLU A 192 -0.39 -20.25 -3.00
CA GLU A 192 -0.82 -21.03 -4.15
C GLU A 192 -0.06 -22.38 -4.15
N GLU A 193 -0.75 -23.48 -4.42
CA GLU A 193 -0.13 -24.77 -4.65
C GLU A 193 -0.57 -25.29 -6.02
N ILE A 194 0.39 -25.68 -6.86
CA ILE A 194 0.17 -26.22 -8.21
C ILE A 194 1.01 -27.48 -8.42
N THR A 195 0.63 -28.28 -9.38
CA THR A 195 1.43 -29.43 -9.81
C THR A 195 2.63 -28.99 -10.66
N VAL A 196 3.66 -29.82 -10.68
CA VAL A 196 4.82 -29.59 -11.58
C VAL A 196 4.38 -29.56 -13.04
N ASP A 197 3.42 -30.41 -13.45
CA ASP A 197 2.91 -30.43 -14.82
C ASP A 197 2.24 -29.09 -15.20
N GLU A 198 1.45 -28.50 -14.30
CA GLU A 198 0.86 -27.18 -14.49
C GLU A 198 1.92 -26.08 -14.59
N LEU A 199 2.93 -26.11 -13.71
CA LEU A 199 4.03 -25.16 -13.74
C LEU A 199 4.83 -25.25 -15.05
N LEU A 200 5.19 -26.45 -15.48
CA LEU A 200 5.93 -26.67 -16.73
C LEU A 200 5.10 -26.30 -17.96
N ALA A 201 3.80 -26.59 -17.95
CA ALA A 201 2.89 -26.19 -19.02
C ALA A 201 2.78 -24.65 -19.12
N TRP A 202 2.69 -23.95 -17.99
CA TRP A 202 2.74 -22.48 -17.92
C TRP A 202 4.08 -21.93 -18.42
N ALA A 203 5.19 -22.51 -17.97
CA ALA A 203 6.53 -22.09 -18.39
C ALA A 203 6.73 -22.22 -19.91
N GLU A 204 6.27 -23.32 -20.49
CA GLU A 204 6.41 -23.58 -21.94
C GLU A 204 5.47 -22.71 -22.79
N LYS A 205 4.19 -22.57 -22.38
CA LYS A 205 3.16 -21.92 -23.19
C LYS A 205 3.13 -20.39 -23.02
N GLU A 206 3.44 -19.90 -21.81
CA GLU A 206 3.31 -18.48 -21.48
C GLU A 206 4.68 -17.80 -21.30
N VAL A 207 5.58 -18.39 -20.49
CA VAL A 207 6.85 -17.75 -20.15
C VAL A 207 7.79 -17.71 -21.33
N ARG A 208 8.10 -18.87 -21.92
CA ARG A 208 9.08 -19.00 -23.00
C ARG A 208 8.79 -18.06 -24.18
N PRO A 209 7.59 -18.01 -24.76
CA PRO A 209 7.31 -17.12 -25.88
C PRO A 209 7.37 -15.63 -25.48
N LYS A 210 6.87 -15.26 -24.30
CA LYS A 210 6.90 -13.87 -23.82
C LYS A 210 8.32 -13.42 -23.48
N ALA A 211 9.13 -14.30 -22.88
CA ALA A 211 10.55 -14.02 -22.63
C ALA A 211 11.32 -13.83 -23.95
N GLN A 212 11.04 -14.63 -24.96
CA GLN A 212 11.66 -14.47 -26.28
C GLN A 212 11.29 -13.14 -26.92
N MET A 213 10.00 -12.75 -26.89
CA MET A 213 9.56 -11.43 -27.35
C MET A 213 10.25 -10.29 -26.56
N ALA A 214 10.30 -10.40 -25.24
CA ALA A 214 10.93 -9.39 -24.38
C ALA A 214 12.45 -9.27 -24.61
N MET A 215 13.13 -10.38 -24.90
CA MET A 215 14.54 -10.36 -25.25
C MET A 215 14.82 -9.68 -26.59
N ASN A 216 13.92 -9.87 -27.57
CA ASN A 216 14.03 -9.29 -28.91
C ASN A 216 13.46 -7.87 -29.00
N GLY A 217 12.78 -7.36 -27.97
CA GLY A 217 12.07 -6.08 -28.01
C GLY A 217 10.81 -6.12 -28.89
N GLU A 218 10.22 -7.30 -29.05
CA GLU A 218 9.03 -7.57 -29.87
C GLU A 218 7.75 -7.53 -29.05
N GLY A 219 6.60 -7.52 -29.74
CA GLY A 219 5.27 -7.50 -29.14
C GLY A 219 4.69 -6.11 -29.01
N ASP A 220 3.44 -6.05 -28.54
CA ASP A 220 2.71 -4.79 -28.38
C ASP A 220 2.89 -4.21 -26.98
N PHE A 221 2.91 -2.86 -26.91
CA PHE A 221 2.81 -2.18 -25.63
C PHE A 221 1.41 -2.35 -25.07
N CYS A 222 1.34 -2.87 -23.83
CA CYS A 222 0.09 -3.14 -23.12
C CYS A 222 0.03 -2.28 -21.85
N VAL A 223 -1.12 -1.63 -21.62
CA VAL A 223 -1.38 -0.84 -20.40
C VAL A 223 -2.14 -1.68 -19.39
N GLY A 224 -1.73 -1.62 -18.13
CA GLY A 224 -2.35 -2.35 -17.03
C GLY A 224 -1.64 -2.07 -15.69
N ASP A 225 -1.99 -2.84 -14.64
CA ASP A 225 -1.46 -2.67 -13.28
C ASP A 225 0.08 -2.78 -13.21
N HIS A 226 0.66 -3.58 -14.09
CA HIS A 226 2.10 -3.73 -14.22
C HIS A 226 2.83 -2.42 -14.60
N CYS A 227 2.14 -1.44 -15.19
CA CYS A 227 2.71 -0.14 -15.54
C CYS A 227 3.10 0.69 -14.31
N ARG A 228 2.50 0.42 -13.14
CA ARG A 228 2.78 1.14 -11.88
C ARG A 228 4.28 1.16 -11.53
N PHE A 229 4.99 0.08 -11.85
CA PHE A 229 6.41 -0.07 -11.56
C PHE A 229 7.30 0.05 -12.81
N CYS A 230 6.73 0.51 -13.94
CA CYS A 230 7.47 0.70 -15.17
C CYS A 230 8.24 2.04 -15.13
N LYS A 231 9.55 1.99 -15.37
CA LYS A 231 10.40 3.20 -15.40
C LYS A 231 9.99 4.20 -16.48
N ALA A 232 9.39 3.70 -17.56
CA ALA A 232 8.91 4.52 -18.66
C ALA A 232 7.48 5.05 -18.48
N PHE A 233 6.81 4.78 -17.34
CA PHE A 233 5.40 5.09 -17.10
C PHE A 233 5.01 6.51 -17.48
N ALA A 234 5.81 7.51 -17.10
CA ALA A 234 5.53 8.93 -17.34
C ALA A 234 5.53 9.31 -18.84
N VAL A 235 6.36 8.65 -19.65
CA VAL A 235 6.61 9.04 -21.06
C VAL A 235 6.19 7.97 -22.07
N CYS A 236 5.61 6.87 -21.60
CA CYS A 236 5.13 5.80 -22.44
C CYS A 236 3.96 6.28 -23.33
N ARG A 237 4.08 6.08 -24.64
CA ARG A 237 3.06 6.50 -25.60
C ARG A 237 1.76 5.73 -25.43
N ALA A 238 1.82 4.41 -25.23
CA ALA A 238 0.63 3.60 -24.98
C ALA A 238 -0.11 4.05 -23.71
N GLN A 239 0.63 4.39 -22.64
CA GLN A 239 0.05 4.97 -21.43
C GLN A 239 -0.63 6.31 -21.70
N LYS A 240 0.02 7.20 -22.46
CA LYS A 240 -0.56 8.48 -22.87
C LYS A 240 -1.85 8.28 -23.67
N ASP A 241 -1.84 7.36 -24.65
CA ASP A 241 -3.02 7.13 -25.51
C ASP A 241 -4.18 6.55 -24.67
N HIS A 242 -3.90 5.63 -23.76
CA HIS A 242 -4.90 5.09 -22.83
C HIS A 242 -5.52 6.16 -21.92
N GLN A 243 -4.68 7.02 -21.30
CA GLN A 243 -5.18 8.08 -20.43
C GLN A 243 -5.99 9.15 -21.18
N MET A 244 -5.64 9.39 -22.43
CA MET A 244 -6.35 10.37 -23.26
C MET A 244 -7.67 9.85 -23.85
N GLU A 245 -8.03 8.58 -23.64
CA GLU A 245 -9.35 8.06 -24.04
C GLU A 245 -10.51 8.78 -23.36
N LEU A 246 -10.30 9.39 -22.18
CA LEU A 246 -11.30 10.22 -21.52
C LEU A 246 -11.67 11.47 -22.35
N ALA A 247 -10.81 11.91 -23.28
CA ALA A 247 -11.11 13.03 -24.17
C ALA A 247 -12.30 12.77 -25.13
N LYS A 248 -12.80 11.51 -25.19
CA LYS A 248 -14.04 11.20 -25.93
C LYS A 248 -15.25 12.01 -25.46
N TYR A 249 -15.26 12.44 -24.17
CA TYR A 249 -16.36 13.24 -23.61
C TYR A 249 -16.32 14.69 -24.09
N ASP A 250 -15.20 15.19 -24.66
CA ASP A 250 -15.12 16.52 -25.29
C ASP A 250 -16.04 16.65 -26.53
N PHE A 251 -16.48 15.52 -27.10
CA PHE A 251 -17.32 15.46 -28.29
C PHE A 251 -18.77 15.01 -27.99
N ALA A 252 -19.14 14.99 -26.71
CA ALA A 252 -20.51 14.67 -26.33
C ALA A 252 -21.46 15.86 -26.60
N ASP A 253 -22.65 15.58 -27.16
CA ASP A 253 -23.65 16.60 -27.48
C ASP A 253 -24.37 17.21 -26.27
N ALA A 254 -24.23 16.57 -25.08
CA ALA A 254 -24.86 17.03 -23.86
C ALA A 254 -23.98 18.07 -23.13
N GLU A 255 -24.60 19.10 -22.55
CA GLU A 255 -23.90 20.12 -21.75
C GLU A 255 -23.39 19.58 -20.41
N LEU A 256 -23.97 18.48 -19.90
CA LEU A 256 -23.61 17.85 -18.63
C LEU A 256 -23.41 16.35 -18.83
N LEU A 257 -22.48 15.77 -18.05
CA LEU A 257 -22.31 14.32 -17.97
C LEU A 257 -23.50 13.68 -17.28
N ASP A 258 -23.94 12.53 -17.75
CA ASP A 258 -24.89 11.69 -17.04
C ASP A 258 -24.21 10.82 -15.97
N ASP A 259 -24.99 10.14 -15.13
CA ASP A 259 -24.49 9.33 -14.01
C ASP A 259 -23.60 8.16 -14.50
N SER A 260 -23.87 7.59 -15.66
CA SER A 260 -23.08 6.50 -16.24
C SER A 260 -21.73 7.00 -16.73
N GLU A 261 -21.69 8.17 -17.36
CA GLU A 261 -20.47 8.83 -17.80
C GLU A 261 -19.60 9.25 -16.61
N ILE A 262 -20.22 9.77 -15.54
CA ILE A 262 -19.54 10.07 -14.26
C ILE A 262 -18.90 8.80 -13.69
N GLY A 263 -19.60 7.68 -13.70
CA GLY A 263 -19.09 6.38 -13.24
C GLY A 263 -17.86 5.91 -14.04
N ASP A 264 -17.86 6.06 -15.37
CA ASP A 264 -16.73 5.73 -16.23
C ASP A 264 -15.53 6.67 -15.97
N VAL A 265 -15.76 7.96 -15.80
CA VAL A 265 -14.71 8.93 -15.42
C VAL A 265 -14.12 8.59 -14.07
N LEU A 266 -14.94 8.30 -13.05
CA LEU A 266 -14.47 7.94 -11.70
C LEU A 266 -13.57 6.70 -11.72
N SER A 267 -13.87 5.70 -12.55
CA SER A 267 -13.05 4.49 -12.67
C SER A 267 -11.63 4.75 -13.20
N ARG A 268 -11.40 5.87 -13.90
CA ARG A 268 -10.16 6.19 -14.61
C ARG A 268 -9.41 7.42 -14.07
N VAL A 269 -10.12 8.34 -13.39
CA VAL A 269 -9.56 9.64 -12.99
C VAL A 269 -8.34 9.52 -12.09
N GLU A 270 -8.32 8.54 -11.17
CA GLU A 270 -7.16 8.33 -10.30
C GLU A 270 -5.91 7.91 -11.07
N ALA A 271 -6.07 7.06 -12.09
CA ALA A 271 -4.97 6.64 -12.96
C ALA A 271 -4.44 7.82 -13.78
N LEU A 272 -5.34 8.67 -14.30
CA LEU A 272 -5.00 9.90 -15.03
C LEU A 272 -4.23 10.88 -14.13
N VAL A 273 -4.67 11.11 -12.88
CA VAL A 273 -3.98 11.98 -11.92
C VAL A 273 -2.57 11.45 -11.62
N LYS A 274 -2.43 10.17 -11.34
CA LYS A 274 -1.11 9.53 -11.10
C LYS A 274 -0.17 9.69 -12.30
N TRP A 275 -0.68 9.51 -13.49
CA TRP A 275 0.11 9.70 -14.71
C TRP A 275 0.51 11.17 -14.92
N ALA A 276 -0.40 12.11 -14.69
CA ALA A 276 -0.11 13.54 -14.78
C ALA A 276 0.97 13.97 -13.76
N GLU A 277 0.94 13.45 -12.55
CA GLU A 277 1.98 13.67 -11.54
C GLU A 277 3.33 13.06 -11.95
N ALA A 278 3.33 11.86 -12.52
CA ALA A 278 4.53 11.21 -13.03
C ALA A 278 5.18 12.04 -14.17
N ILE A 279 4.39 12.59 -15.09
CA ILE A 279 4.90 13.51 -16.13
C ILE A 279 5.54 14.75 -15.51
N LYS A 280 4.88 15.40 -14.54
CA LYS A 280 5.43 16.57 -13.85
C LYS A 280 6.74 16.25 -13.14
N GLY A 281 6.81 15.13 -12.43
CA GLY A 281 8.02 14.67 -11.76
C GLY A 281 9.15 14.37 -12.74
N TYR A 282 8.86 13.67 -13.83
CA TYR A 282 9.82 13.40 -14.90
C TYR A 282 10.35 14.69 -15.52
N ALA A 283 9.45 15.61 -15.92
CA ALA A 283 9.84 16.87 -16.55
C ALA A 283 10.70 17.73 -15.62
N PHE A 284 10.35 17.79 -14.33
CA PHE A 284 11.14 18.49 -13.31
C PHE A 284 12.55 17.89 -13.17
N ASP A 285 12.66 16.57 -13.04
CA ASP A 285 13.93 15.86 -12.95
C ASP A 285 14.80 16.10 -14.19
N GLN A 286 14.23 16.00 -15.39
CA GLN A 286 14.94 16.26 -16.63
C GLN A 286 15.42 17.72 -16.74
N ALA A 287 14.61 18.67 -16.30
CA ALA A 287 15.00 20.08 -16.33
C ALA A 287 16.09 20.40 -15.30
N VAL A 288 16.01 19.86 -14.07
CA VAL A 288 16.97 20.14 -12.98
C VAL A 288 18.29 19.41 -13.20
N ASN A 289 18.24 18.10 -13.48
CA ASN A 289 19.41 17.24 -13.46
C ASN A 289 20.08 17.08 -14.84
N HIS A 290 19.32 17.29 -15.93
CA HIS A 290 19.79 17.08 -17.29
C HIS A 290 19.71 18.32 -18.19
N GLY A 291 19.22 19.47 -17.67
CA GLY A 291 19.16 20.73 -18.39
C GLY A 291 18.18 20.73 -19.57
N VAL A 292 17.21 19.80 -19.60
CA VAL A 292 16.21 19.73 -20.67
C VAL A 292 15.25 20.90 -20.56
N HIS A 293 15.01 21.58 -21.67
CA HIS A 293 14.05 22.68 -21.76
C HIS A 293 12.76 22.20 -22.41
N PHE A 294 11.63 22.39 -21.74
CA PHE A 294 10.30 22.10 -22.26
C PHE A 294 9.63 23.38 -22.70
N ASN A 295 9.08 23.41 -23.92
CA ASN A 295 8.41 24.59 -24.47
C ASN A 295 7.27 25.06 -23.55
N GLY A 296 7.28 26.35 -23.23
CA GLY A 296 6.30 26.95 -22.33
C GLY A 296 6.57 26.80 -20.85
N TRP A 297 7.67 26.12 -20.46
CA TRP A 297 8.03 25.88 -19.06
C TRP A 297 9.44 26.36 -18.76
N LYS A 298 9.66 26.84 -17.51
CA LYS A 298 10.97 27.28 -17.02
C LYS A 298 11.16 26.90 -15.57
N LEU A 299 12.41 26.65 -15.19
CA LEU A 299 12.78 26.55 -13.79
C LEU A 299 12.81 27.94 -13.16
N VAL A 300 12.31 28.04 -11.95
CA VAL A 300 12.39 29.21 -11.10
C VAL A 300 12.77 28.81 -9.69
N GLU A 301 13.32 29.73 -8.93
CA GLU A 301 13.53 29.50 -7.49
C GLU A 301 12.17 29.34 -6.80
N GLY A 302 12.04 28.26 -6.03
CA GLY A 302 10.83 27.97 -5.27
C GLY A 302 10.58 29.01 -4.17
N ARG A 303 9.33 29.19 -3.78
CA ARG A 303 8.99 30.03 -2.62
C ARG A 303 9.60 29.41 -1.36
N SER A 304 10.45 30.14 -0.66
CA SER A 304 10.98 29.76 0.62
C SER A 304 10.28 30.49 1.77
N ASN A 305 10.04 29.81 2.86
CA ASN A 305 9.54 30.43 4.07
C ASN A 305 10.71 30.96 4.91
N ARG A 306 10.51 32.10 5.54
CA ARG A 306 11.47 32.63 6.52
C ARG A 306 11.58 31.63 7.67
N LYS A 307 12.80 31.34 8.09
CA LYS A 307 13.10 30.54 9.27
C LYS A 307 14.08 31.29 10.17
N TYR A 308 14.04 30.99 11.45
CA TYR A 308 15.01 31.52 12.37
C TYR A 308 16.39 30.96 12.07
N THR A 309 17.43 31.81 12.13
CA THR A 309 18.82 31.37 11.96
C THR A 309 19.38 30.76 13.25
N ASP A 310 18.86 31.20 14.39
CA ASP A 310 19.22 30.75 15.72
C ASP A 310 18.02 30.93 16.65
N GLU A 311 17.33 29.83 16.97
CA GLU A 311 16.12 29.86 17.79
C GLU A 311 16.38 30.27 19.24
N GLU A 312 17.55 29.91 19.78
CA GLU A 312 17.91 30.29 21.17
C GLU A 312 18.12 31.80 21.32
N GLN A 313 18.82 32.41 20.34
CA GLN A 313 19.01 33.86 20.32
C GLN A 313 17.70 34.61 20.09
N VAL A 314 16.81 34.08 19.24
CA VAL A 314 15.47 34.64 19.01
C VAL A 314 14.66 34.58 20.29
N ALA A 315 14.60 33.43 20.96
CA ALA A 315 13.88 33.26 22.23
C ALA A 315 14.40 34.23 23.31
N LYS A 316 15.74 34.34 23.44
CA LYS A 316 16.37 35.27 24.37
C LYS A 316 15.97 36.71 24.10
N LYS A 317 16.06 37.17 22.86
CA LYS A 317 15.70 38.55 22.48
C LYS A 317 14.23 38.86 22.70
N LEU A 318 13.33 37.90 22.42
CA LEU A 318 11.90 38.08 22.62
C LEU A 318 11.56 38.14 24.13
N THR A 319 12.19 37.30 24.96
CA THR A 319 12.02 37.30 26.40
C THR A 319 12.54 38.62 27.01
N GLU A 320 13.71 39.09 26.58
CA GLU A 320 14.27 40.37 27.00
C GLU A 320 13.38 41.58 26.60
N ALA A 321 12.65 41.43 25.47
CA ALA A 321 11.66 42.41 25.04
C ALA A 321 10.30 42.32 25.73
N GLY A 322 10.12 41.39 26.69
CA GLY A 322 8.93 41.26 27.53
C GLY A 322 7.85 40.30 26.99
N TYR A 323 8.10 39.57 25.91
CA TYR A 323 7.16 38.56 25.39
C TYR A 323 7.33 37.25 26.17
N GLN A 324 6.24 36.73 26.76
CA GLN A 324 6.26 35.49 27.56
C GLN A 324 5.71 34.28 26.81
N GLU A 325 4.76 34.45 25.88
CA GLU A 325 4.12 33.39 25.13
C GLU A 325 4.83 33.14 23.77
N ILE A 326 6.13 32.83 23.84
CA ILE A 326 6.97 32.66 22.63
C ILE A 326 7.06 31.21 22.17
N TYR A 327 6.62 30.26 22.99
CA TYR A 327 6.61 28.82 22.65
C TYR A 327 5.19 28.35 22.41
N LYS A 328 5.04 27.36 21.50
CA LYS A 328 3.77 26.66 21.38
C LYS A 328 3.46 25.88 22.65
N PRO A 329 2.18 25.74 23.02
CA PRO A 329 1.79 24.82 24.08
C PRO A 329 2.36 23.43 23.84
N GLN A 330 2.70 22.70 24.91
CA GLN A 330 3.08 21.30 24.78
C GLN A 330 1.85 20.50 24.34
N GLU A 331 1.91 19.91 23.17
CA GLU A 331 0.90 18.98 22.65
C GLU A 331 1.44 17.55 22.74
N LEU A 332 0.56 16.60 23.06
CA LEU A 332 0.90 15.18 22.95
C LEU A 332 1.20 14.83 21.50
N GLN A 333 2.21 13.99 21.32
CA GLN A 333 2.46 13.43 19.99
C GLN A 333 1.27 12.58 19.56
N GLY A 334 1.02 12.52 18.24
CA GLY A 334 -0.03 11.69 17.68
C GLY A 334 0.21 10.20 17.98
N ILE A 335 -0.87 9.41 17.97
CA ILE A 335 -0.88 7.96 18.30
C ILE A 335 0.25 7.21 17.60
N THR A 336 0.40 7.37 16.29
CA THR A 336 1.43 6.67 15.51
C THR A 336 2.87 7.00 15.96
N ALA A 337 3.12 8.24 16.36
CA ALA A 337 4.45 8.66 16.85
C ALA A 337 4.72 8.09 18.25
N MET A 338 3.69 8.02 19.08
CA MET A 338 3.77 7.42 20.42
C MET A 338 3.93 5.90 20.35
N GLU A 339 3.23 5.21 19.44
CA GLU A 339 3.44 3.79 19.17
C GLU A 339 4.88 3.48 18.75
N LYS A 340 5.47 4.32 17.89
CA LYS A 340 6.89 4.20 17.49
C LYS A 340 7.85 4.43 18.66
N LEU A 341 7.52 5.34 19.57
CA LEU A 341 8.38 5.67 20.70
C LEU A 341 8.45 4.57 21.75
N ILE A 342 7.33 3.91 22.04
CA ILE A 342 7.21 2.95 23.16
C ILE A 342 6.91 1.51 22.75
N GLY A 343 6.69 1.25 21.44
CA GLY A 343 6.32 -0.05 20.89
C GLY A 343 4.82 -0.34 21.01
N LYS A 344 4.21 -0.94 19.98
CA LYS A 344 2.75 -1.17 19.90
C LYS A 344 2.17 -1.96 21.08
N LYS A 345 2.84 -3.04 21.52
CA LYS A 345 2.36 -3.86 22.65
C LYS A 345 2.27 -3.05 23.94
N LYS A 346 3.36 -2.33 24.26
CA LYS A 346 3.44 -1.54 25.48
C LYS A 346 2.55 -0.30 25.42
N PHE A 347 2.36 0.26 24.22
CA PHE A 347 1.42 1.35 23.99
C PHE A 347 -0.02 0.91 24.26
N ALA A 348 -0.45 -0.25 23.73
CA ALA A 348 -1.77 -0.82 23.95
C ALA A 348 -2.01 -1.13 25.44
N GLU A 349 -1.02 -1.72 26.15
CA GLU A 349 -1.12 -2.01 27.58
C GLU A 349 -1.25 -0.76 28.43
N LEU A 350 -0.51 0.31 28.11
CA LEU A 350 -0.49 1.54 28.91
C LEU A 350 -1.71 2.44 28.69
N LEU A 351 -2.30 2.39 27.49
CA LEU A 351 -3.37 3.28 27.07
C LEU A 351 -4.68 2.53 26.79
N ASP A 352 -4.83 1.33 27.37
CA ASP A 352 -6.07 0.56 27.27
C ASP A 352 -7.26 1.37 27.79
N GLY A 353 -8.32 1.46 27.01
CA GLY A 353 -9.52 2.26 27.30
C GLY A 353 -9.36 3.78 27.12
N LEU A 354 -8.18 4.27 26.72
CA LEU A 354 -7.92 5.69 26.48
C LEU A 354 -7.81 6.04 24.98
N ILE A 355 -7.97 5.04 24.11
CA ILE A 355 -7.93 5.19 22.65
C ILE A 355 -9.22 4.66 22.08
N GLU A 356 -9.88 5.46 21.28
CA GLU A 356 -11.03 5.07 20.50
C GLU A 356 -10.73 5.26 19.00
N LYS A 357 -11.36 4.45 18.19
CA LYS A 357 -11.37 4.60 16.74
C LYS A 357 -12.77 5.06 16.35
N PRO A 358 -12.96 6.37 16.13
CA PRO A 358 -14.27 6.87 15.71
C PRO A 358 -14.65 6.29 14.35
N GLU A 359 -15.95 6.29 14.04
CA GLU A 359 -16.43 5.89 12.73
C GLU A 359 -15.83 6.74 11.62
N GLY A 360 -15.47 6.08 10.52
CA GLY A 360 -14.89 6.75 9.35
C GLY A 360 -15.96 7.54 8.60
N LYS A 361 -15.61 8.70 8.08
CA LYS A 361 -16.48 9.43 7.17
C LYS A 361 -16.79 8.60 5.92
N PRO A 362 -18.00 8.76 5.32
CA PRO A 362 -18.34 8.11 4.06
C PRO A 362 -17.29 8.37 2.98
N ALA A 363 -16.92 7.31 2.25
CA ALA A 363 -15.97 7.38 1.15
C ALA A 363 -16.57 6.69 -0.07
N LEU A 364 -16.46 7.32 -1.23
CA LEU A 364 -16.83 6.71 -2.49
C LEU A 364 -15.67 5.84 -2.98
N VAL A 365 -15.95 4.56 -3.18
CA VAL A 365 -14.95 3.55 -3.58
C VAL A 365 -15.53 2.67 -4.69
N PRO A 366 -14.67 1.98 -5.47
CA PRO A 366 -15.14 1.00 -6.44
C PRO A 366 -15.96 -0.12 -5.79
N GLU A 367 -16.92 -0.71 -6.51
CA GLU A 367 -17.74 -1.83 -6.03
C GLU A 367 -16.92 -3.06 -5.61
N THR A 368 -15.69 -3.19 -6.11
CA THR A 368 -14.75 -4.26 -5.75
C THR A 368 -14.10 -4.09 -4.38
N ASP A 369 -14.31 -2.94 -3.71
CA ASP A 369 -13.80 -2.72 -2.35
C ASP A 369 -14.45 -3.72 -1.39
N LYS A 370 -13.64 -4.28 -0.48
CA LYS A 370 -14.09 -5.34 0.45
C LYS A 370 -14.97 -4.83 1.60
N ARG A 371 -15.03 -3.51 1.80
CA ARG A 371 -15.86 -2.92 2.85
C ARG A 371 -17.35 -3.01 2.47
N PRO A 372 -18.23 -3.23 3.45
CA PRO A 372 -19.67 -3.24 3.18
C PRO A 372 -20.13 -1.87 2.68
N GLU A 373 -21.09 -1.88 1.76
CA GLU A 373 -21.75 -0.66 1.30
C GLU A 373 -22.51 0.01 2.47
N LEU A 374 -22.37 1.33 2.59
CA LEU A 374 -23.14 2.10 3.54
C LEU A 374 -24.60 2.09 3.10
N ASN A 375 -25.47 1.55 3.95
CA ASN A 375 -26.89 1.50 3.68
C ASN A 375 -27.46 2.92 3.84
N LYS A 376 -27.83 3.58 2.74
CA LYS A 376 -28.42 4.93 2.76
C LYS A 376 -29.61 5.05 3.72
N ALA A 377 -30.34 3.96 3.94
CA ALA A 377 -31.45 3.93 4.87
C ALA A 377 -31.06 4.07 6.35
N ASP A 378 -29.86 3.58 6.72
CA ASP A 378 -29.37 3.65 8.11
C ASP A 378 -28.64 4.99 8.36
N ALA A 379 -27.85 5.49 7.41
CA ALA A 379 -27.21 6.81 7.51
C ALA A 379 -28.25 7.96 7.51
N ILE A 380 -29.31 7.83 6.72
CA ILE A 380 -30.45 8.77 6.73
C ILE A 380 -31.21 8.66 8.05
N ARG A 381 -31.32 7.49 8.66
CA ARG A 381 -32.00 7.33 9.96
C ARG A 381 -31.26 7.96 11.13
N GLU A 382 -29.92 7.93 11.12
CA GLU A 382 -29.13 8.58 12.17
C GLU A 382 -29.18 10.11 12.06
N ASP A 383 -29.06 10.70 10.86
CA ASP A 383 -29.20 12.15 10.66
C ASP A 383 -30.67 12.65 10.90
N PHE A 384 -31.66 11.82 10.64
CA PHE A 384 -33.10 12.18 10.90
C PHE A 384 -33.52 11.83 12.32
N ASN A 385 -32.84 11.01 13.09
CA ASN A 385 -33.24 10.66 14.45
C ASN A 385 -33.14 11.85 15.39
N GLU A 386 -32.08 12.64 15.32
CA GLU A 386 -31.93 13.82 16.21
C GLU A 386 -32.97 14.90 15.91
N ASP A 387 -33.22 15.21 14.63
CA ASP A 387 -34.25 16.16 14.22
C ASP A 387 -35.65 15.63 14.56
N TYR A 388 -35.89 14.32 14.34
CA TYR A 388 -37.15 13.65 14.64
C TYR A 388 -37.42 13.60 16.15
N ASP A 389 -36.41 13.25 16.97
CA ASP A 389 -36.53 13.18 18.41
C ASP A 389 -36.76 14.58 19.01
N CYS A 390 -36.06 15.61 18.50
CA CYS A 390 -36.27 16.99 18.89
C CYS A 390 -37.67 17.48 18.54
N ALA A 391 -38.15 17.20 17.34
CA ALA A 391 -39.52 17.55 16.90
C ALA A 391 -40.58 16.78 17.70
N GLN A 392 -40.34 15.53 18.04
CA GLN A 392 -41.25 14.72 18.86
C GLN A 392 -41.39 15.29 20.28
N GLU A 393 -40.30 15.68 20.93
CA GLU A 393 -40.35 16.34 22.24
C GLU A 393 -41.14 17.68 22.20
N MET A 394 -41.03 18.43 21.10
CA MET A 394 -41.83 19.64 20.91
C MET A 394 -43.32 19.32 20.76
N ARG A 395 -43.69 18.26 20.03
CA ARG A 395 -45.09 17.82 19.88
C ARG A 395 -45.69 17.34 21.20
N GLU A 396 -44.98 16.52 21.96
CA GLU A 396 -45.43 16.04 23.27
C GLU A 396 -45.61 17.19 24.27
N TYR A 397 -44.75 18.21 24.19
CA TYR A 397 -44.95 19.42 24.98
C TYR A 397 -46.20 20.18 24.59
N LEU A 398 -46.48 20.33 23.28
CA LEU A 398 -47.69 20.99 22.78
C LEU A 398 -48.97 20.27 23.23
N GLU A 399 -48.98 18.93 23.18
CA GLU A 399 -50.11 18.12 23.64
C GLU A 399 -50.36 18.30 25.15
N SER A 400 -49.32 18.46 25.94
CA SER A 400 -49.39 18.61 27.39
C SER A 400 -49.66 20.07 27.87
N HIS A 401 -49.55 21.08 27.00
CA HIS A 401 -49.60 22.51 27.33
C HIS A 401 -50.60 23.31 26.47
N GLU A 402 -51.80 22.77 26.25
CA GLU A 402 -52.92 23.43 25.56
C GLU A 402 -52.61 23.94 24.13
N HIS A 403 -51.74 23.24 23.41
CA HIS A 403 -51.35 23.56 22.03
C HIS A 403 -50.66 24.93 21.82
N VAL A 404 -50.04 25.49 22.84
CA VAL A 404 -49.29 26.75 22.72
C VAL A 404 -47.83 26.47 22.36
N LEU A 405 -47.47 26.63 21.08
CA LEU A 405 -46.10 26.58 20.64
C LEU A 405 -45.34 27.83 21.10
N GLY A 406 -44.38 27.66 22.00
CA GLY A 406 -43.48 28.76 22.39
C GLY A 406 -42.67 29.29 21.19
N GLY A 407 -42.26 30.56 21.24
CA GLY A 407 -41.45 31.10 20.15
C GLY A 407 -40.10 30.38 20.00
N LYS A 408 -39.49 30.47 18.80
CA LYS A 408 -38.21 29.82 18.46
C LYS A 408 -37.12 30.03 19.54
N ALA A 409 -37.01 31.27 20.11
CA ALA A 409 -36.06 31.59 21.16
C ALA A 409 -36.28 30.80 22.47
N TYR A 410 -37.53 30.46 22.77
CA TYR A 410 -37.87 29.61 23.89
C TYR A 410 -37.33 28.18 23.72
N TRP A 411 -37.49 27.61 22.54
CA TRP A 411 -37.05 26.25 22.25
C TRP A 411 -35.52 26.14 22.17
N LEU A 412 -34.85 27.15 21.61
CA LEU A 412 -33.41 27.24 21.63
C LEU A 412 -32.86 27.28 23.07
N ALA A 413 -33.52 28.01 23.99
CA ALA A 413 -33.08 28.05 25.39
C ALA A 413 -33.43 26.74 26.14
N ARG A 414 -34.57 26.11 25.82
CA ARG A 414 -35.08 24.93 26.54
C ARG A 414 -34.29 23.67 26.20
N MET A 415 -33.89 23.51 24.94
CA MET A 415 -33.27 22.32 24.42
C MET A 415 -31.72 22.48 24.26
N ALA A 416 -31.21 23.66 24.59
CA ALA A 416 -29.77 23.89 24.59
C ALA A 416 -29.03 22.89 25.50
N GLY A 417 -28.02 22.23 24.97
CA GLY A 417 -27.24 21.21 25.68
C GLY A 417 -27.75 19.76 25.49
N LYS A 418 -28.96 19.56 24.88
CA LYS A 418 -29.40 18.24 24.45
C LYS A 418 -29.30 18.06 22.93
N TYR A 419 -29.65 19.12 22.19
CA TYR A 419 -29.56 19.18 20.74
C TYR A 419 -28.74 20.42 20.32
N ASP A 420 -28.12 20.38 19.12
CA ASP A 420 -27.48 21.54 18.57
C ASP A 420 -28.49 22.59 18.05
N LYS A 421 -27.98 23.77 17.73
CA LYS A 421 -28.84 24.89 17.34
C LYS A 421 -29.58 24.63 16.02
N GLU A 422 -28.94 23.99 15.05
CA GLU A 422 -29.50 23.74 13.72
C GLU A 422 -30.61 22.70 13.79
N THR A 423 -30.42 21.62 14.53
CA THR A 423 -31.42 20.60 14.86
C THR A 423 -32.64 21.19 15.51
N ILE A 424 -32.47 22.09 16.53
CA ILE A 424 -33.60 22.73 17.20
C ILE A 424 -34.38 23.67 16.25
N GLU A 425 -33.66 24.41 15.40
CA GLU A 425 -34.29 25.33 14.43
C GLU A 425 -35.08 24.57 13.37
N THR A 426 -34.55 23.44 12.85
CA THR A 426 -35.22 22.58 11.86
C THR A 426 -36.46 21.92 12.44
N ALA A 427 -36.34 21.35 13.64
CA ALA A 427 -37.47 20.74 14.36
C ALA A 427 -38.57 21.75 14.68
N TYR A 428 -38.22 22.96 15.13
CA TYR A 428 -39.16 24.03 15.38
C TYR A 428 -39.91 24.43 14.11
N GLN A 429 -39.26 24.54 12.97
CA GLN A 429 -39.89 24.88 11.71
C GLN A 429 -40.92 23.82 11.32
N SER A 430 -40.57 22.54 11.39
CA SER A 430 -41.46 21.41 11.09
C SER A 430 -42.71 21.42 11.96
N VAL A 431 -42.55 21.54 13.28
CA VAL A 431 -43.67 21.53 14.25
C VAL A 431 -44.53 22.81 14.12
N SER A 432 -43.92 23.96 13.82
CA SER A 432 -44.60 25.21 13.58
C SER A 432 -45.48 25.16 12.34
N ASP A 433 -44.97 24.58 11.24
CA ASP A 433 -45.74 24.44 9.99
C ASP A 433 -46.95 23.50 10.17
N GLU A 434 -46.80 22.43 10.96
CA GLU A 434 -47.94 21.54 11.32
C GLU A 434 -48.98 22.26 12.18
N ALA A 435 -48.53 23.06 13.15
CA ALA A 435 -49.42 23.79 14.05
C ALA A 435 -50.20 24.92 13.35
N TYR A 436 -49.70 25.46 12.23
CA TYR A 436 -50.44 26.43 11.41
C TYR A 436 -51.47 25.79 10.47
N MET A 437 -51.40 24.46 10.25
CA MET A 437 -52.34 23.72 9.39
C MET A 437 -53.52 23.11 10.17
N MET A 438 -53.48 23.13 11.49
CA MET A 438 -54.59 22.74 12.37
C MET A 438 -55.41 23.96 12.81
#